data_abcf904bb709c418626d355fbe65c411
#
_entry.id   abcf904bb709c418626d355fbe65c411
#
_cell.length_a   1.000
_cell.length_b   1.000
_cell.length_c   1.000
_cell.angle_alpha   90.00
_cell.angle_beta   90.00
_cell.angle_gamma   90.00
#
_symmetry.space_group_name_H-M   'P 1'
#
loop_
_entity.id
_entity.type
_entity.pdbx_description
1 polymer ?
#
loop_
_entity_poly.entity_id
_entity_poly.type
_entity_poly.pdbx_seq_one_letter_code
_entity_poly.pdbx_strand_id
1 'polypeptide(L)'
;MKGVVSLDFKPGGEGSNGSFEVDNIKLTNLREVKQAARPAVVKVNVKGTSEVLNPEISGGLFGINAALWDGDMLDNKKFKVQTSEYVKRINHGIVRYPGGLRADDDHWKEILDNKDWMVDTDEFLEWLKKTGSNAMFTVNFGSGTEQEAAAWVKHTNIDKKAGIKYWEIGNEVYGNWHPYYEKYGKDGGTIYGKRARKFIEAMKKVDPTIKVAVLGVLDGEWNNNVLRATGDLAVGIVVHHY
;
A
#
# COMPACT_ATOMS: atom_id res chain seq x y z
N MET A 1 3.33 -4.99 -20.78
CA MET A 1 3.39 -5.03 -19.30
C MET A 1 4.86 -5.12 -18.90
N LYS A 2 5.38 -4.13 -18.19
CA LYS A 2 6.72 -4.22 -17.60
C LYS A 2 6.53 -4.81 -16.19
N GLY A 3 7.03 -6.02 -15.96
CA GLY A 3 6.93 -6.69 -14.66
C GLY A 3 7.71 -5.95 -13.58
N VAL A 4 7.16 -5.86 -12.39
CA VAL A 4 7.87 -5.43 -11.19
C VAL A 4 8.50 -6.69 -10.58
N VAL A 5 9.80 -6.66 -10.33
CA VAL A 5 10.52 -7.70 -9.60
C VAL A 5 10.78 -7.17 -8.21
N SER A 6 10.26 -7.86 -7.19
CA SER A 6 10.61 -7.61 -5.79
C SER A 6 11.70 -8.61 -5.38
N LEU A 7 12.73 -8.12 -4.71
CA LEU A 7 13.78 -8.94 -4.11
C LEU A 7 13.65 -8.86 -2.59
N ASP A 8 13.31 -9.99 -1.96
CA ASP A 8 13.25 -10.12 -0.51
C ASP A 8 14.61 -10.55 0.05
N PHE A 9 15.12 -9.75 0.99
CA PHE A 9 16.33 -10.10 1.74
C PHE A 9 15.96 -10.44 3.17
N LYS A 10 16.16 -11.68 3.59
CA LYS A 10 16.09 -12.08 5.01
C LYS A 10 17.42 -11.77 5.68
N PRO A 11 17.45 -11.02 6.79
CA PRO A 11 18.68 -10.85 7.54
C PRO A 11 19.14 -12.22 8.09
N GLY A 12 20.38 -12.58 7.83
CA GLY A 12 21.03 -13.71 8.46
C GLY A 12 21.20 -13.43 9.97
N GLY A 13 21.22 -14.47 10.80
CA GLY A 13 21.39 -14.37 12.24
C GLY A 13 22.62 -13.57 12.66
N GLU A 14 22.67 -13.21 13.95
CA GLU A 14 23.68 -12.35 14.60
C GLU A 14 25.11 -12.57 14.08
N GLY A 15 25.73 -11.52 13.54
CA GLY A 15 27.14 -11.47 13.24
C GLY A 15 27.57 -11.44 11.78
N SER A 16 26.67 -11.35 10.81
CA SER A 16 27.04 -11.27 9.40
C SER A 16 27.13 -9.83 8.89
N ASN A 17 28.32 -9.30 8.72
CA ASN A 17 28.58 -8.16 7.83
C ASN A 17 28.50 -8.68 6.39
N GLY A 18 27.35 -8.48 5.74
CA GLY A 18 27.14 -8.89 4.35
C GLY A 18 27.27 -7.70 3.40
N SER A 19 28.12 -7.82 2.38
CA SER A 19 28.10 -6.97 1.19
C SER A 19 27.43 -7.74 0.06
N PHE A 20 26.55 -7.05 -0.72
CA PHE A 20 25.87 -7.65 -1.87
C PHE A 20 26.44 -7.06 -3.16
N GLU A 21 26.76 -7.92 -4.11
CA GLU A 21 27.23 -7.53 -5.44
C GLU A 21 26.32 -8.20 -6.50
N VAL A 22 25.51 -7.42 -7.24
CA VAL A 22 24.64 -7.91 -8.33
C VAL A 22 25.25 -7.53 -9.67
N ASP A 23 25.75 -8.51 -10.40
CA ASP A 23 26.20 -8.34 -11.78
C ASP A 23 25.30 -9.19 -12.68
N ASN A 24 24.47 -8.53 -13.51
CA ASN A 24 23.55 -9.12 -14.47
C ASN A 24 22.43 -10.04 -13.94
N ILE A 25 21.27 -9.47 -13.59
CA ILE A 25 20.04 -10.26 -13.38
C ILE A 25 19.45 -10.60 -14.75
N LYS A 26 19.59 -11.86 -15.19
CA LYS A 26 18.91 -12.40 -16.35
C LYS A 26 17.72 -13.23 -15.88
N LEU A 27 16.50 -12.74 -16.10
CA LEU A 27 15.30 -13.52 -15.88
C LEU A 27 15.14 -14.54 -17.01
N THR A 28 15.39 -15.79 -16.71
CA THR A 28 15.09 -16.92 -17.59
C THR A 28 13.84 -17.63 -17.09
N ASN A 29 13.05 -18.20 -18.00
CA ASN A 29 11.81 -18.94 -17.71
C ASN A 29 12.05 -19.98 -16.61
N LEU A 30 11.49 -19.77 -15.41
CA LEU A 30 11.65 -20.64 -14.26
C LEU A 30 10.79 -21.91 -14.42
N ARG A 31 11.18 -22.81 -15.32
CA ARG A 31 10.75 -24.19 -15.25
C ARG A 31 11.89 -24.98 -14.60
N GLU A 32 11.63 -25.45 -13.37
CA GLU A 32 12.50 -26.30 -12.55
C GLU A 32 13.74 -25.62 -11.94
N VAL A 33 13.55 -24.95 -10.81
CA VAL A 33 14.65 -24.73 -9.86
C VAL A 33 14.84 -26.04 -9.07
N LYS A 34 15.77 -26.88 -9.47
CA LYS A 34 16.29 -27.91 -8.57
C LYS A 34 16.97 -27.21 -7.41
N GLN A 35 16.48 -27.43 -6.21
CA GLN A 35 17.04 -26.88 -4.99
C GLN A 35 18.55 -27.20 -4.92
N ALA A 36 19.38 -26.19 -5.00
CA ALA A 36 20.83 -26.37 -4.88
C ALA A 36 21.16 -26.86 -3.48
N ALA A 37 21.84 -28.00 -3.40
CA ALA A 37 22.20 -28.67 -2.15
C ALA A 37 23.31 -27.96 -1.34
N ARG A 38 23.75 -26.77 -1.75
CA ARG A 38 24.80 -25.97 -1.06
C ARG A 38 24.44 -24.50 -1.06
N PRO A 39 24.75 -23.76 -0.01
CA PRO A 39 24.58 -22.33 0.00
C PRO A 39 25.45 -21.70 -1.10
N ALA A 40 24.82 -21.03 -2.04
CA ALA A 40 25.52 -20.25 -3.04
C ALA A 40 25.84 -18.86 -2.46
N VAL A 41 27.11 -18.44 -2.56
CA VAL A 41 27.48 -17.05 -2.26
C VAL A 41 27.18 -16.26 -3.53
N VAL A 42 26.14 -15.43 -3.48
CA VAL A 42 25.81 -14.50 -4.55
C VAL A 42 26.47 -13.17 -4.22
N LYS A 43 27.43 -12.74 -5.04
CA LYS A 43 27.99 -11.39 -4.97
C LYS A 43 27.15 -10.47 -5.85
N VAL A 44 26.52 -9.50 -5.24
CA VAL A 44 25.70 -8.49 -5.93
C VAL A 44 26.50 -7.19 -5.97
N ASN A 45 27.05 -6.82 -7.13
CA ASN A 45 27.69 -5.50 -7.33
C ASN A 45 26.65 -4.52 -7.87
N VAL A 46 26.27 -3.56 -7.07
CA VAL A 46 25.43 -2.46 -7.52
C VAL A 46 26.35 -1.32 -7.99
N LYS A 47 26.53 -1.18 -9.29
CA LYS A 47 27.12 0.03 -9.85
C LYS A 47 26.01 1.08 -9.93
N GLY A 48 26.06 2.08 -9.05
CA GLY A 48 25.24 3.27 -9.20
C GLY A 48 25.57 3.93 -10.54
N THR A 49 24.66 3.85 -11.49
CA THR A 49 24.76 4.65 -12.71
C THR A 49 24.23 6.05 -12.41
N SER A 50 24.84 7.07 -13.00
CA SER A 50 24.31 8.44 -12.94
C SER A 50 23.01 8.61 -13.73
N GLU A 51 22.56 7.55 -14.42
CA GLU A 51 21.34 7.55 -15.21
C GLU A 51 20.15 7.20 -14.33
N VAL A 52 19.25 8.14 -14.14
CA VAL A 52 17.97 7.94 -13.45
C VAL A 52 17.01 7.28 -14.43
N LEU A 53 16.86 5.96 -14.34
CA LEU A 53 16.01 5.17 -15.23
C LEU A 53 14.52 5.53 -15.09
N ASN A 54 14.09 5.94 -13.91
CA ASN A 54 12.74 6.44 -13.68
C ASN A 54 12.72 7.45 -12.53
N PRO A 55 12.78 8.75 -12.81
CA PRO A 55 12.77 9.79 -11.79
C PRO A 55 11.46 9.85 -10.99
N GLU A 56 10.35 9.32 -11.54
CA GLU A 56 9.06 9.31 -10.85
C GLU A 56 8.96 8.24 -9.74
N ILE A 57 9.82 7.23 -9.76
CA ILE A 57 9.83 6.15 -8.76
C ILE A 57 10.55 6.58 -7.47
N SER A 58 11.48 7.52 -7.54
CA SER A 58 12.36 7.85 -6.41
C SER A 58 11.64 8.19 -5.11
N GLY A 59 10.47 8.82 -5.18
CA GLY A 59 9.66 9.16 -4.00
C GLY A 59 8.63 8.10 -3.58
N GLY A 60 8.40 7.07 -4.40
CA GLY A 60 7.38 6.04 -4.16
C GLY A 60 7.91 4.63 -3.92
N LEU A 61 9.26 4.45 -3.96
CA LEU A 61 9.88 3.14 -3.81
C LEU A 61 9.88 2.65 -2.36
N PHE A 62 9.95 3.56 -1.41
CA PHE A 62 9.98 3.24 0.01
C PHE A 62 8.73 3.79 0.69
N GLY A 63 8.21 3.04 1.66
CA GLY A 63 7.07 3.46 2.43
C GLY A 63 6.93 2.67 3.73
N ILE A 64 6.00 3.11 4.55
CA ILE A 64 5.63 2.44 5.79
C ILE A 64 4.12 2.39 5.94
N ASN A 65 3.60 1.41 6.68
CA ASN A 65 2.25 1.46 7.21
C ASN A 65 2.22 2.35 8.46
N ALA A 66 1.24 3.23 8.56
CA ALA A 66 0.94 3.91 9.81
C ALA A 66 0.21 2.93 10.74
N ALA A 67 0.97 2.23 11.58
CA ALA A 67 0.40 1.31 12.56
C ALA A 67 -0.24 2.10 13.72
N LEU A 68 -1.47 2.57 13.52
CA LEU A 68 -2.17 3.46 14.44
C LEU A 68 -2.53 2.81 15.79
N TRP A 69 -2.43 1.50 15.87
CA TRP A 69 -2.59 0.71 17.09
C TRP A 69 -1.26 0.46 17.83
N ASP A 70 -0.14 0.88 17.24
CA ASP A 70 1.19 0.61 17.78
C ASP A 70 1.66 1.74 18.69
N GLY A 71 1.80 1.44 19.98
CA GLY A 71 2.33 2.36 20.97
C GLY A 71 3.79 2.81 20.71
N ASP A 72 4.51 2.11 19.85
CA ASP A 72 5.85 2.53 19.46
C ASP A 72 5.83 3.72 18.49
N MET A 73 4.82 3.84 17.64
CA MET A 73 4.66 4.96 16.73
C MET A 73 3.93 6.16 17.36
N LEU A 74 3.04 5.90 18.30
CA LEU A 74 2.14 6.90 18.88
C LEU A 74 2.37 7.08 20.38
N ASP A 75 2.12 8.31 20.85
CA ASP A 75 1.96 8.66 22.25
C ASP A 75 0.71 9.53 22.38
N ASN A 76 -0.24 9.11 23.23
CA ASN A 76 -1.51 9.80 23.42
C ASN A 76 -2.18 10.23 22.12
N LYS A 77 -2.35 9.29 21.17
CA LYS A 77 -2.97 9.49 19.84
C LYS A 77 -2.20 10.43 18.90
N LYS A 78 -0.96 10.76 19.19
CA LYS A 78 -0.12 11.61 18.34
C LYS A 78 1.14 10.87 17.93
N PHE A 79 1.58 11.09 16.72
CA PHE A 79 2.87 10.56 16.28
C PHE A 79 4.00 11.12 17.16
N LYS A 80 4.79 10.21 17.72
CA LYS A 80 5.99 10.58 18.49
C LYS A 80 6.92 11.42 17.63
N VAL A 81 7.65 12.34 18.27
CA VAL A 81 8.68 13.14 17.62
C VAL A 81 9.68 12.24 16.90
N GLN A 82 10.10 11.16 17.55
CA GLN A 82 11.04 10.18 17.02
C GLN A 82 10.51 9.48 15.76
N THR A 83 9.22 9.08 15.74
CA THR A 83 8.55 8.54 14.55
C THR A 83 8.61 9.55 13.41
N SER A 84 8.28 10.81 13.69
CA SER A 84 8.31 11.88 12.68
C SER A 84 9.71 12.10 12.10
N GLU A 85 10.74 12.06 12.94
CA GLU A 85 12.13 12.21 12.49
C GLU A 85 12.60 11.01 11.63
N TYR A 86 12.22 9.78 11.99
CA TYR A 86 12.53 8.62 11.16
C TYR A 86 11.83 8.69 9.79
N VAL A 87 10.55 9.08 9.77
CA VAL A 87 9.79 9.21 8.52
C VAL A 87 10.38 10.28 7.60
N LYS A 88 10.80 11.42 8.14
CA LYS A 88 11.55 12.44 7.37
C LYS A 88 12.82 11.89 6.72
N ARG A 89 13.52 10.99 7.41
CA ARG A 89 14.77 10.37 6.89
C ARG A 89 14.53 9.40 5.74
N ILE A 90 13.33 8.85 5.59
CA ILE A 90 12.94 8.03 4.43
C ILE A 90 12.79 8.88 3.15
N ASN A 91 12.86 10.19 3.27
CA ASN A 91 12.89 11.14 2.17
C ASN A 91 11.73 11.01 1.18
N HIS A 92 10.57 11.52 1.57
CA HIS A 92 9.36 11.54 0.75
C HIS A 92 8.74 10.16 0.42
N GLY A 93 8.95 9.18 1.29
CA GLY A 93 8.28 7.89 1.18
C GLY A 93 6.75 7.99 1.27
N ILE A 94 6.09 6.91 0.91
CA ILE A 94 4.63 6.79 1.03
C ILE A 94 4.27 6.23 2.41
N VAL A 95 3.38 6.90 3.11
CA VAL A 95 2.76 6.39 4.34
C VAL A 95 1.38 5.86 4.03
N ARG A 96 1.15 4.57 4.26
CA ARG A 96 -0.16 3.94 4.06
C ARG A 96 -1.03 4.14 5.31
N TYR A 97 -2.26 4.65 5.12
CA TYR A 97 -3.18 5.05 6.19
C TYR A 97 -4.64 4.67 5.84
N PRO A 98 -5.45 4.19 6.79
CA PRO A 98 -5.04 3.60 8.05
C PRO A 98 -4.32 2.25 7.85
N GLY A 99 -4.59 1.54 6.76
CA GLY A 99 -4.03 0.24 6.42
C GLY A 99 -4.46 -0.88 7.37
N GLY A 100 -4.08 -2.11 7.02
CA GLY A 100 -4.41 -3.30 7.81
C GLY A 100 -5.90 -3.62 7.85
N LEU A 101 -6.26 -4.62 8.66
CA LEU A 101 -7.63 -5.12 8.80
C LEU A 101 -8.63 -4.02 9.18
N ARG A 102 -8.19 -3.09 10.02
CA ARG A 102 -9.00 -1.96 10.49
C ARG A 102 -9.49 -1.05 9.37
N ALA A 103 -8.76 -0.98 8.26
CA ALA A 103 -9.17 -0.17 7.11
C ALA A 103 -10.52 -0.60 6.53
N ASP A 104 -10.93 -1.88 6.71
CA ASP A 104 -12.19 -2.41 6.21
C ASP A 104 -13.35 -2.34 7.22
N ASP A 105 -13.07 -1.90 8.44
CA ASP A 105 -14.07 -1.74 9.51
C ASP A 105 -14.25 -0.28 9.95
N ASP A 106 -13.17 0.49 9.95
CA ASP A 106 -13.19 1.84 10.51
C ASP A 106 -13.83 2.86 9.53
N HIS A 107 -14.77 3.62 10.05
CA HIS A 107 -15.43 4.70 9.33
C HIS A 107 -14.71 6.03 9.61
N TRP A 108 -14.01 6.56 8.62
CA TRP A 108 -13.15 7.75 8.77
C TRP A 108 -13.86 8.95 9.39
N LYS A 109 -15.15 9.13 9.06
CA LYS A 109 -15.94 10.25 9.59
C LYS A 109 -16.28 10.07 11.06
N GLU A 110 -16.58 8.85 11.50
CA GLU A 110 -16.84 8.54 12.90
C GLU A 110 -15.60 8.77 13.75
N ILE A 111 -14.43 8.39 13.26
CA ILE A 111 -13.15 8.64 13.93
C ILE A 111 -12.90 10.14 14.05
N LEU A 112 -13.14 10.91 12.99
CA LEU A 112 -12.98 12.35 12.98
C LEU A 112 -13.95 13.04 13.98
N ASP A 113 -15.22 12.61 14.00
CA ASP A 113 -16.25 13.21 14.85
C ASP A 113 -16.07 12.83 16.33
N ASN A 114 -15.68 11.60 16.63
CA ASN A 114 -15.59 11.08 17.99
C ASN A 114 -14.20 11.21 18.63
N LYS A 115 -13.17 11.49 17.84
CA LYS A 115 -11.76 11.60 18.27
C LYS A 115 -11.32 10.48 19.20
N ASP A 116 -11.74 9.27 18.88
CA ASP A 116 -11.58 8.15 19.78
C ASP A 116 -10.10 7.71 19.91
N TRP A 117 -9.72 6.54 19.68
CA TRP A 117 -8.38 6.00 20.03
C TRP A 117 -7.34 6.07 18.90
N MET A 118 -7.73 6.47 17.71
CA MET A 118 -6.85 6.55 16.51
C MET A 118 -6.50 8.00 16.16
N VAL A 119 -5.43 8.15 15.41
CA VAL A 119 -5.11 9.40 14.70
C VAL A 119 -6.18 9.60 13.63
N ASP A 120 -6.92 10.69 13.70
CA ASP A 120 -7.95 11.01 12.72
C ASP A 120 -7.34 11.52 11.39
N THR A 121 -8.19 11.65 10.38
CA THR A 121 -7.78 12.10 9.05
C THR A 121 -7.08 13.46 9.08
N ASP A 122 -7.61 14.43 9.83
CA ASP A 122 -7.07 15.77 9.86
C ASP A 122 -5.71 15.84 10.57
N GLU A 123 -5.58 15.12 11.68
CA GLU A 123 -4.30 14.97 12.40
C GLU A 123 -3.25 14.28 11.52
N PHE A 124 -3.66 13.26 10.76
CA PHE A 124 -2.76 12.59 9.82
C PHE A 124 -2.32 13.50 8.68
N LEU A 125 -3.22 14.29 8.10
CA LEU A 125 -2.88 15.27 7.06
C LEU A 125 -1.91 16.33 7.56
N GLU A 126 -2.08 16.82 8.79
CA GLU A 126 -1.13 17.75 9.41
C GLU A 126 0.24 17.11 9.62
N TRP A 127 0.26 15.85 10.05
CA TRP A 127 1.51 15.13 10.24
C TRP A 127 2.24 14.86 8.92
N LEU A 128 1.54 14.49 7.85
CA LEU A 128 2.11 14.37 6.50
C LEU A 128 2.77 15.67 6.05
N LYS A 129 2.10 16.79 6.26
CA LYS A 129 2.66 18.12 5.94
C LYS A 129 3.93 18.42 6.74
N LYS A 130 3.98 18.05 8.02
CA LYS A 130 5.18 18.22 8.87
C LYS A 130 6.35 17.34 8.46
N THR A 131 6.08 16.13 7.96
CA THR A 131 7.11 15.17 7.56
C THR A 131 7.53 15.30 6.10
N GLY A 132 6.75 15.98 5.27
CA GLY A 132 6.98 16.06 3.83
C GLY A 132 6.71 14.74 3.11
N SER A 133 5.96 13.84 3.73
CA SER A 133 5.66 12.50 3.18
C SER A 133 4.45 12.53 2.26
N ASN A 134 4.44 11.59 1.30
CA ASN A 134 3.24 11.26 0.53
C ASN A 134 2.39 10.25 1.29
N ALA A 135 1.15 10.04 0.86
CA ALA A 135 0.30 9.03 1.45
C ALA A 135 -0.42 8.17 0.42
N MET A 136 -0.75 6.94 0.85
CA MET A 136 -1.75 6.08 0.25
C MET A 136 -2.86 5.84 1.27
N PHE A 137 -4.07 6.26 0.93
CA PHE A 137 -5.24 6.08 1.78
C PHE A 137 -5.96 4.79 1.41
N THR A 138 -6.21 3.92 2.40
CA THR A 138 -6.98 2.67 2.22
C THR A 138 -8.42 2.90 2.63
N VAL A 139 -9.35 2.87 1.68
CA VAL A 139 -10.78 3.08 1.96
C VAL A 139 -11.44 1.84 2.54
N ASN A 140 -12.45 2.03 3.38
CA ASN A 140 -13.23 0.96 3.96
C ASN A 140 -14.08 0.26 2.89
N PHE A 141 -13.57 -0.88 2.40
CA PHE A 141 -14.28 -1.72 1.45
C PHE A 141 -15.20 -2.72 2.14
N GLY A 142 -14.87 -3.17 3.34
CA GLY A 142 -15.59 -4.21 4.08
C GLY A 142 -17.00 -3.79 4.48
N SER A 143 -17.09 -2.87 5.44
CA SER A 143 -18.35 -2.34 5.98
C SER A 143 -18.78 -1.01 5.32
N GLY A 144 -17.83 -0.26 4.75
CA GLY A 144 -18.07 1.06 4.14
C GLY A 144 -18.80 1.04 2.81
N THR A 145 -18.98 2.22 2.23
CA THR A 145 -19.67 2.41 0.97
C THR A 145 -18.85 3.25 -0.02
N GLU A 146 -19.18 3.16 -1.30
CA GLU A 146 -18.57 3.99 -2.34
C GLU A 146 -18.85 5.49 -2.12
N GLN A 147 -19.98 5.84 -1.50
CA GLN A 147 -20.31 7.23 -1.13
C GLN A 147 -19.42 7.73 0.00
N GLU A 148 -19.13 6.89 0.98
CA GLU A 148 -18.21 7.20 2.08
C GLU A 148 -16.78 7.42 1.57
N ALA A 149 -16.30 6.54 0.68
CA ALA A 149 -15.00 6.70 0.05
C ALA A 149 -14.91 8.01 -0.77
N ALA A 150 -15.95 8.31 -1.56
CA ALA A 150 -16.04 9.57 -2.31
C ALA A 150 -16.08 10.80 -1.38
N ALA A 151 -16.80 10.71 -0.27
CA ALA A 151 -16.83 11.77 0.74
C ALA A 151 -15.46 11.98 1.39
N TRP A 152 -14.68 10.92 1.58
CA TRP A 152 -13.33 11.03 2.10
C TRP A 152 -12.38 11.73 1.12
N VAL A 153 -12.45 11.38 -0.19
CA VAL A 153 -11.73 12.12 -1.24
C VAL A 153 -12.13 13.59 -1.25
N LYS A 154 -13.43 13.90 -1.12
CA LYS A 154 -13.90 15.29 -1.05
C LYS A 154 -13.30 16.02 0.15
N HIS A 155 -13.38 15.43 1.33
CA HIS A 155 -12.84 16.01 2.56
C HIS A 155 -11.34 16.30 2.42
N THR A 156 -10.55 15.32 1.99
CA THR A 156 -9.10 15.46 1.90
C THR A 156 -8.64 16.38 0.77
N ASN A 157 -9.15 16.18 -0.44
CA ASN A 157 -8.59 16.84 -1.62
C ASN A 157 -9.30 18.13 -2.00
N ILE A 158 -10.61 18.23 -1.76
CA ILE A 158 -11.38 19.43 -2.10
C ILE A 158 -11.46 20.38 -0.89
N ASP A 159 -11.92 19.88 0.25
CA ASP A 159 -12.17 20.74 1.41
C ASP A 159 -10.84 21.11 2.12
N LYS A 160 -9.94 20.14 2.37
CA LYS A 160 -8.64 20.37 3.02
C LYS A 160 -7.51 20.68 2.03
N LYS A 161 -7.71 20.49 0.73
CA LYS A 161 -6.73 20.73 -0.33
C LYS A 161 -5.40 19.99 -0.09
N ALA A 162 -5.48 18.79 0.49
CA ALA A 162 -4.30 18.02 0.86
C ALA A 162 -3.62 17.33 -0.33
N GLY A 163 -4.32 17.16 -1.47
CA GLY A 163 -3.77 16.61 -2.70
C GLY A 163 -3.35 15.14 -2.57
N ILE A 164 -4.08 14.34 -1.80
CA ILE A 164 -3.81 12.90 -1.64
C ILE A 164 -4.02 12.22 -2.98
N LYS A 165 -2.92 11.74 -3.56
CA LYS A 165 -2.89 11.20 -4.92
C LYS A 165 -3.20 9.71 -4.97
N TYR A 166 -2.75 8.92 -4.00
CA TYR A 166 -2.82 7.46 -4.03
C TYR A 166 -3.89 6.95 -3.07
N TRP A 167 -4.72 6.04 -3.58
CA TRP A 167 -5.84 5.43 -2.87
C TRP A 167 -5.85 3.93 -3.12
N GLU A 168 -6.26 3.15 -2.15
CA GLU A 168 -6.37 1.70 -2.21
C GLU A 168 -7.77 1.27 -1.78
N ILE A 169 -8.33 0.28 -2.46
CA ILE A 169 -9.68 -0.21 -2.20
C ILE A 169 -9.63 -1.43 -1.28
N GLY A 170 -9.75 -1.20 0.03
CA GLY A 170 -9.78 -2.26 1.05
C GLY A 170 -8.43 -2.86 1.38
N ASN A 171 -8.43 -3.87 2.26
CA ASN A 171 -7.25 -4.59 2.73
C ASN A 171 -7.51 -6.10 2.79
N GLU A 172 -6.76 -6.89 2.05
CA GLU A 172 -6.67 -8.38 2.15
C GLU A 172 -8.00 -9.17 2.18
N VAL A 173 -9.10 -8.63 1.68
CA VAL A 173 -10.39 -9.34 1.68
C VAL A 173 -10.38 -10.66 0.90
N TYR A 174 -9.28 -10.93 0.19
CA TYR A 174 -9.01 -12.21 -0.48
C TYR A 174 -8.60 -13.33 0.49
N GLY A 175 -8.16 -13.00 1.70
CA GLY A 175 -7.67 -13.97 2.67
C GLY A 175 -8.81 -14.62 3.46
N ASN A 176 -8.76 -15.94 3.63
CA ASN A 176 -9.80 -16.69 4.37
C ASN A 176 -9.83 -16.38 5.88
N TRP A 177 -8.83 -15.67 6.40
CA TRP A 177 -8.78 -15.13 7.76
C TRP A 177 -9.52 -13.78 7.90
N HIS A 178 -9.85 -13.13 6.76
CA HIS A 178 -10.47 -11.81 6.77
C HIS A 178 -11.97 -11.91 7.06
N PRO A 179 -12.56 -11.05 7.93
CA PRO A 179 -13.99 -11.09 8.28
C PRO A 179 -14.93 -11.01 7.07
N TYR A 180 -14.50 -10.32 6.02
CA TYR A 180 -15.28 -10.12 4.79
C TYR A 180 -14.97 -11.11 3.66
N TYR A 181 -14.14 -12.14 3.92
CA TYR A 181 -13.76 -13.13 2.92
C TYR A 181 -14.97 -13.85 2.31
N GLU A 182 -15.88 -14.34 3.14
CA GLU A 182 -17.09 -15.05 2.67
C GLU A 182 -17.94 -14.19 1.76
N LYS A 183 -17.95 -12.89 1.97
CA LYS A 183 -18.75 -11.94 1.22
C LYS A 183 -18.08 -11.45 -0.06
N TYR A 184 -16.77 -11.25 -0.04
CA TYR A 184 -16.07 -10.56 -1.11
C TYR A 184 -14.86 -11.29 -1.68
N GLY A 185 -14.28 -12.24 -0.95
CA GLY A 185 -13.04 -12.92 -1.32
C GLY A 185 -13.20 -14.30 -1.93
N LYS A 186 -14.22 -15.03 -1.47
CA LYS A 186 -14.41 -16.45 -1.74
C LYS A 186 -14.59 -16.82 -3.22
N ASP A 187 -15.08 -15.91 -4.02
CA ASP A 187 -15.34 -16.14 -5.45
C ASP A 187 -14.15 -15.83 -6.36
N GLY A 188 -12.96 -15.73 -5.80
CA GLY A 188 -11.73 -15.45 -6.56
C GLY A 188 -11.66 -14.04 -7.13
N GLY A 189 -12.28 -13.06 -6.46
CA GLY A 189 -12.13 -11.64 -6.79
C GLY A 189 -13.17 -11.07 -7.75
N THR A 190 -14.16 -11.84 -8.19
CA THR A 190 -15.21 -11.35 -9.11
C THR A 190 -16.13 -10.34 -8.43
N ILE A 191 -16.62 -10.66 -7.22
CA ILE A 191 -17.49 -9.75 -6.44
C ILE A 191 -16.67 -8.53 -6.00
N TYR A 192 -15.46 -8.76 -5.50
CA TYR A 192 -14.55 -7.67 -5.14
C TYR A 192 -14.34 -6.71 -6.31
N GLY A 193 -13.95 -7.20 -7.48
CA GLY A 193 -13.66 -6.36 -8.65
C GLY A 193 -14.84 -5.52 -9.10
N LYS A 194 -16.04 -6.13 -9.17
CA LYS A 194 -17.30 -5.41 -9.54
C LYS A 194 -17.63 -4.31 -8.54
N ARG A 195 -17.43 -4.55 -7.24
CA ARG A 195 -17.69 -3.56 -6.21
C ARG A 195 -16.59 -2.49 -6.18
N ALA A 196 -15.32 -2.87 -6.28
CA ALA A 196 -14.20 -1.94 -6.33
C ALA A 196 -14.34 -0.94 -7.49
N ARG A 197 -14.83 -1.38 -8.65
CA ARG A 197 -15.16 -0.48 -9.77
C ARG A 197 -16.09 0.65 -9.33
N LYS A 198 -17.16 0.36 -8.59
CA LYS A 198 -18.10 1.39 -8.11
C LYS A 198 -17.42 2.40 -7.18
N PHE A 199 -16.54 1.92 -6.31
CA PHE A 199 -15.73 2.79 -5.45
C PHE A 199 -14.85 3.72 -6.28
N ILE A 200 -14.10 3.18 -7.24
CA ILE A 200 -13.21 3.97 -8.10
C ILE A 200 -14.01 5.03 -8.87
N GLU A 201 -15.13 4.65 -9.47
CA GLU A 201 -16.00 5.56 -10.22
C GLU A 201 -16.54 6.69 -9.34
N ALA A 202 -17.01 6.37 -8.12
CA ALA A 202 -17.53 7.36 -7.17
C ALA A 202 -16.43 8.33 -6.71
N MET A 203 -15.26 7.80 -6.36
CA MET A 203 -14.11 8.59 -5.92
C MET A 203 -13.58 9.50 -7.04
N LYS A 204 -13.43 8.98 -8.26
CA LYS A 204 -12.93 9.76 -9.42
C LYS A 204 -13.94 10.79 -9.94
N LYS A 205 -15.23 10.66 -9.64
CA LYS A 205 -16.20 11.74 -9.89
C LYS A 205 -15.93 12.99 -9.03
N VAL A 206 -15.37 12.79 -7.84
CA VAL A 206 -15.00 13.89 -6.92
C VAL A 206 -13.66 14.50 -7.31
N ASP A 207 -12.66 13.65 -7.52
CA ASP A 207 -11.33 14.08 -7.97
C ASP A 207 -10.80 13.11 -9.03
N PRO A 208 -10.85 13.51 -10.33
CA PRO A 208 -10.38 12.64 -11.42
C PRO A 208 -8.87 12.45 -11.45
N THR A 209 -8.11 13.21 -10.68
CA THR A 209 -6.64 13.16 -10.67
C THR A 209 -6.08 12.07 -9.77
N ILE A 210 -6.89 11.49 -8.89
CA ILE A 210 -6.46 10.44 -7.98
C ILE A 210 -6.07 9.16 -8.73
N LYS A 211 -5.10 8.48 -8.17
CA LYS A 211 -4.61 7.18 -8.63
C LYS A 211 -5.10 6.10 -7.67
N VAL A 212 -5.95 5.23 -8.15
CA VAL A 212 -6.58 4.20 -7.32
C VAL A 212 -6.01 2.84 -7.68
N ALA A 213 -5.53 2.12 -6.67
CA ALA A 213 -5.08 0.74 -6.77
C ALA A 213 -6.11 -0.22 -6.18
N VAL A 214 -6.09 -1.45 -6.65
CA VAL A 214 -6.97 -2.53 -6.19
C VAL A 214 -6.14 -3.67 -5.60
N LEU A 215 -6.77 -4.53 -4.80
CA LEU A 215 -6.09 -5.66 -4.17
C LEU A 215 -5.70 -6.71 -5.20
N GLY A 216 -4.50 -7.26 -5.04
CA GLY A 216 -3.96 -8.36 -5.80
C GLY A 216 -3.37 -9.45 -4.91
N VAL A 217 -3.11 -10.60 -5.51
CA VAL A 217 -2.43 -11.73 -4.88
C VAL A 217 -1.25 -12.17 -5.74
N LEU A 218 -0.34 -12.96 -5.17
CA LEU A 218 0.83 -13.44 -5.93
C LEU A 218 0.43 -14.39 -7.05
N ASP A 219 -0.54 -15.27 -6.79
CA ASP A 219 -0.96 -16.32 -7.69
C ASP A 219 -2.49 -16.45 -7.79
N GLY A 220 -2.98 -17.03 -8.88
CA GLY A 220 -4.37 -17.44 -9.05
C GLY A 220 -5.22 -16.53 -9.92
N GLU A 221 -6.51 -16.85 -9.97
CA GLU A 221 -7.51 -16.18 -10.82
C GLU A 221 -7.92 -14.78 -10.31
N TRP A 222 -7.62 -14.48 -9.06
CA TRP A 222 -8.00 -13.21 -8.41
C TRP A 222 -7.64 -12.00 -9.27
N ASN A 223 -6.37 -11.87 -9.63
CA ASN A 223 -5.88 -10.71 -10.39
C ASN A 223 -6.58 -10.56 -11.73
N ASN A 224 -6.82 -11.69 -12.42
CA ASN A 224 -7.52 -11.69 -13.71
C ASN A 224 -8.95 -11.20 -13.56
N ASN A 225 -9.68 -11.67 -12.56
CA ASN A 225 -11.07 -11.29 -12.31
C ASN A 225 -11.20 -9.82 -11.88
N VAL A 226 -10.30 -9.38 -11.00
CA VAL A 226 -10.25 -7.98 -10.53
C VAL A 226 -9.91 -7.03 -11.68
N LEU A 227 -8.85 -7.33 -12.45
CA LEU A 227 -8.42 -6.47 -13.55
C LEU A 227 -9.41 -6.47 -14.72
N ARG A 228 -10.15 -7.58 -14.95
CA ARG A 228 -11.24 -7.58 -15.93
C ARG A 228 -12.33 -6.57 -15.58
N ALA A 229 -12.57 -6.35 -14.29
CA ALA A 229 -13.58 -5.40 -13.82
C ALA A 229 -13.06 -3.96 -13.70
N THR A 230 -11.77 -3.76 -13.42
CA THR A 230 -11.22 -2.46 -12.99
C THR A 230 -10.03 -1.96 -13.81
N GLY A 231 -9.50 -2.75 -14.74
CA GLY A 231 -8.22 -2.46 -15.40
C GLY A 231 -8.21 -1.22 -16.30
N ASP A 232 -9.37 -0.69 -16.66
CA ASP A 232 -9.54 0.58 -17.37
C ASP A 232 -9.51 1.81 -16.42
N LEU A 233 -9.67 1.61 -15.11
CA LEU A 233 -9.80 2.65 -14.10
C LEU A 233 -8.69 2.62 -13.05
N ALA A 234 -8.26 1.42 -12.65
CA ALA A 234 -7.21 1.23 -11.67
C ALA A 234 -5.82 1.47 -12.29
N VAL A 235 -4.92 2.08 -11.51
CA VAL A 235 -3.54 2.35 -11.96
C VAL A 235 -2.56 1.24 -11.60
N GLY A 236 -2.96 0.31 -10.73
CA GLY A 236 -2.12 -0.79 -10.28
C GLY A 236 -2.85 -1.73 -9.33
N ILE A 237 -2.13 -2.76 -8.93
CA ILE A 237 -2.56 -3.71 -7.89
C ILE A 237 -1.63 -3.61 -6.69
N VAL A 238 -2.19 -3.78 -5.49
CA VAL A 238 -1.44 -3.88 -4.23
C VAL A 238 -1.35 -5.35 -3.86
N VAL A 239 -0.15 -5.84 -3.70
CA VAL A 239 0.14 -7.23 -3.31
C VAL A 239 0.87 -7.21 -1.98
N HIS A 240 0.39 -7.99 -1.03
CA HIS A 240 1.06 -8.21 0.24
C HIS A 240 1.82 -9.53 0.18
N HIS A 241 3.07 -9.50 0.62
CA HIS A 241 3.94 -10.66 0.72
C HIS A 241 4.67 -10.62 2.05
N TYR A 242 4.53 -11.69 2.83
CA TYR A 242 5.12 -11.84 4.16
C TYR A 242 6.14 -12.98 4.18
#